data_1171b8e0d684253d333831ee0b8fd034
#
_entry.id   1171b8e0d684253d333831ee0b8fd034
#
_cell.length_a   1.000
_cell.length_b   1.000
_cell.length_c   1.000
_cell.angle_alpha   90.00
_cell.angle_beta   90.00
_cell.angle_gamma   90.00
#
_symmetry.space_group_name_H-M   'P 1'
#
loop_
_entity.id
_entity.type
_entity.pdbx_description
1 polymer ?
#
loop_
_entity_poly.entity_id
_entity_poly.type
_entity_poly.pdbx_seq_one_letter_code
_entity_poly.pdbx_strand_id
1 'polypeptide(L)'
;MPELKPWQKTWQQVRRLAGQLPKPPAPKIPAALRAPAKLKTWQLTAGAATVGLAVAAGAVAAAGPWDSSGQRTAERDWAASQEAGGGTDHGGRTSGRAPAAAPSAPSVLRGLGAPVGSAHGGSAPAPDGKALAGVLDPLLKDKALGPERSAVVIDAGTGRRVYGKGGGDALTPASTTKIATAVAALTSAGADHRITTKTVIEPDSKDVVLVGGGDPTLTARKDGPYSGSAASLRELAEDTARALKDRGTDKVNLSYDTSLYTGEQQHPIGPNENLTLVSALMADEGRLDDSSSGPAPRSGDPAGDAAKKFAELLEEQGIETGADAGAKGKKDGREPGPSKASDRAESLAKVESAPLSALVERMLTHSDNDIAEALARQTALASKEPVSFDGADKAINAQLKKAQLPLKGTKFADGSGLDRADRSSAELLSALLARAADPAHPELRSVVTGLPVAGFTGTLVDRYPKDSPGTGVVRAKTGTLTGVNTLAGTVVDTDGRLLVFAFMTTGTTDPKAAQGALDRMASAVATCGCR
;
A
#
# COMPACT_ATOMS: atom_id res chain seq x y z
N MET A 1 27.36 -32.91 26.67
CA MET A 1 27.36 -31.45 26.44
C MET A 1 26.95 -31.22 25.02
N PRO A 2 25.89 -30.46 24.71
CA PRO A 2 25.48 -30.22 23.34
C PRO A 2 26.48 -29.29 22.64
N GLU A 3 26.92 -29.67 21.46
CA GLU A 3 27.84 -28.86 20.64
C GLU A 3 27.17 -27.58 20.19
N LEU A 4 27.85 -26.44 20.39
CA LEU A 4 27.38 -25.12 19.95
C LEU A 4 27.32 -25.05 18.44
N LYS A 5 26.22 -24.51 17.90
CA LYS A 5 26.01 -24.30 16.46
C LYS A 5 27.08 -23.37 15.87
N PRO A 6 27.49 -23.54 14.60
CA PRO A 6 28.62 -22.81 13.98
C PRO A 6 28.58 -21.28 14.16
N TRP A 7 27.40 -20.67 14.10
CA TRP A 7 27.23 -19.23 14.24
C TRP A 7 27.51 -18.72 15.68
N GLN A 8 27.29 -19.56 16.69
CA GLN A 8 27.59 -19.21 18.09
C GLN A 8 29.10 -19.16 18.36
N LYS A 9 29.90 -19.99 17.65
CA LYS A 9 31.36 -19.94 17.70
C LYS A 9 31.90 -18.66 17.08
N THR A 10 31.31 -18.20 15.97
CA THR A 10 31.67 -16.96 15.28
C THR A 10 31.40 -15.72 16.15
N TRP A 11 30.27 -15.68 16.85
CA TRP A 11 29.92 -14.58 17.78
C TRP A 11 30.87 -14.49 18.99
N GLN A 12 31.33 -15.62 19.50
CA GLN A 12 32.31 -15.61 20.59
C GLN A 12 33.70 -15.12 20.12
N GLN A 13 34.09 -15.42 18.88
CA GLN A 13 35.30 -14.92 18.28
C GLN A 13 35.25 -13.41 18.04
N VAL A 14 34.15 -12.88 17.54
CA VAL A 14 33.93 -11.44 17.35
C VAL A 14 33.97 -10.67 18.69
N ARG A 15 33.37 -11.22 19.76
CA ARG A 15 33.47 -10.62 21.09
C ARG A 15 34.88 -10.59 21.67
N ARG A 16 35.73 -11.60 21.40
CA ARG A 16 37.14 -11.60 21.82
C ARG A 16 37.97 -10.57 21.08
N LEU A 17 37.74 -10.38 19.78
CA LEU A 17 38.43 -9.39 18.96
C LEU A 17 38.00 -7.95 19.31
N ALA A 18 36.74 -7.71 19.63
CA ALA A 18 36.24 -6.39 20.05
C ALA A 18 36.86 -5.94 21.40
N GLY A 19 37.26 -6.86 22.27
CA GLY A 19 37.90 -6.55 23.55
C GLY A 19 39.39 -6.21 23.46
N GLN A 20 40.04 -6.37 22.28
CA GLN A 20 41.44 -6.10 22.06
C GLN A 20 41.74 -4.79 21.32
N LEU A 21 40.68 -4.03 20.93
CA LEU A 21 40.90 -2.72 20.30
C LEU A 21 41.28 -1.68 21.37
N PRO A 22 42.36 -0.89 21.16
CA PRO A 22 42.74 0.17 22.10
C PRO A 22 41.61 1.20 22.15
N LYS A 23 41.16 1.54 23.38
CA LYS A 23 40.17 2.59 23.60
C LYS A 23 40.69 3.91 23.03
N PRO A 24 39.91 4.62 22.21
CA PRO A 24 40.31 5.93 21.74
C PRO A 24 40.50 6.87 22.93
N PRO A 25 41.51 7.79 22.93
CA PRO A 25 41.72 8.73 24.00
C PRO A 25 40.44 9.62 24.16
N ALA A 26 40.01 9.82 25.38
CA ALA A 26 38.89 10.66 25.68
C ALA A 26 39.10 12.08 25.17
N PRO A 27 38.11 12.73 24.49
CA PRO A 27 38.27 14.08 24.02
C PRO A 27 38.51 15.03 25.21
N LYS A 28 39.57 15.82 25.16
CA LYS A 28 39.87 16.87 26.14
C LYS A 28 38.84 17.99 25.94
N ILE A 29 37.79 18.03 26.79
CA ILE A 29 36.83 19.12 26.83
C ILE A 29 37.51 20.33 27.46
N PRO A 30 37.53 21.52 26.82
CA PRO A 30 38.07 22.74 27.40
C PRO A 30 37.36 23.05 28.73
N ALA A 31 38.09 23.55 29.70
CA ALA A 31 37.60 23.85 31.08
C ALA A 31 36.40 24.82 31.11
N ALA A 32 36.21 25.63 30.08
CA ALA A 32 35.10 26.57 29.91
C ALA A 32 33.72 25.89 29.65
N LEU A 33 33.68 24.61 29.33
CA LEU A 33 32.42 23.86 29.03
C LEU A 33 32.02 22.89 30.16
N ARG A 34 32.67 22.92 31.31
CA ARG A 34 32.27 22.11 32.46
C ARG A 34 31.08 22.78 33.14
N ALA A 35 29.87 22.31 32.88
CA ALA A 35 28.69 22.78 33.57
C ALA A 35 28.82 22.52 35.09
N PRO A 36 28.39 23.49 35.95
CA PRO A 36 28.40 23.31 37.40
C PRO A 36 27.41 22.18 37.78
N ALA A 37 27.85 21.27 38.64
CA ALA A 37 27.21 20.02 39.02
C ALA A 37 25.87 20.12 39.77
N LYS A 38 25.11 21.22 39.64
CA LYS A 38 23.84 21.44 40.40
C LYS A 38 22.70 22.09 39.59
N LEU A 39 22.71 22.06 38.27
CA LEU A 39 21.54 22.50 37.51
C LEU A 39 20.45 21.43 37.54
N LYS A 40 19.24 21.80 38.02
CA LYS A 40 18.07 20.92 37.97
C LYS A 40 17.68 20.64 36.51
N THR A 41 17.22 19.42 36.19
CA THR A 41 16.89 18.97 34.82
C THR A 41 15.99 19.96 34.06
N TRP A 42 15.04 20.62 34.75
CA TRP A 42 14.16 21.61 34.16
C TRP A 42 14.90 22.89 33.69
N GLN A 43 16.02 23.26 34.31
CA GLN A 43 16.81 24.41 33.88
C GLN A 43 17.62 24.12 32.61
N LEU A 44 18.04 22.86 32.42
CA LEU A 44 18.68 22.39 31.18
C LEU A 44 17.67 22.32 30.04
N THR A 45 16.46 21.82 30.30
CA THR A 45 15.39 21.76 29.28
C THR A 45 14.89 23.16 28.91
N ALA A 46 14.75 24.08 29.86
CA ALA A 46 14.38 25.46 29.58
C ALA A 46 15.48 26.18 28.77
N GLY A 47 16.76 25.98 29.12
CA GLY A 47 17.89 26.54 28.37
C GLY A 47 17.97 26.00 26.92
N ALA A 48 17.78 24.68 26.71
CA ALA A 48 17.76 24.09 25.39
C ALA A 48 16.57 24.56 24.54
N ALA A 49 15.39 24.71 25.15
CA ALA A 49 14.21 25.23 24.46
C ALA A 49 14.39 26.69 24.03
N THR A 50 15.02 27.55 24.89
CA THR A 50 15.29 28.96 24.56
C THR A 50 16.30 29.09 23.43
N VAL A 51 17.36 28.27 23.43
CA VAL A 51 18.35 28.27 22.34
C VAL A 51 17.73 27.74 21.05
N GLY A 52 16.89 26.67 21.12
CA GLY A 52 16.16 26.15 19.97
C GLY A 52 15.23 27.18 19.33
N LEU A 53 14.48 27.92 20.15
CA LEU A 53 13.61 29.01 19.69
C LEU A 53 14.39 30.20 19.07
N ALA A 54 15.53 30.54 19.65
CA ALA A 54 16.40 31.62 19.10
C ALA A 54 17.00 31.20 17.75
N VAL A 55 17.41 29.95 17.58
CA VAL A 55 17.92 29.42 16.30
C VAL A 55 16.79 29.35 15.26
N ALA A 56 15.59 28.91 15.65
CA ALA A 56 14.43 28.89 14.76
C ALA A 56 14.01 30.29 14.32
N ALA A 57 13.97 31.27 15.25
CA ALA A 57 13.68 32.68 14.93
C ALA A 57 14.76 33.30 14.02
N GLY A 58 16.05 32.97 14.26
CA GLY A 58 17.15 33.37 13.39
C GLY A 58 17.05 32.78 11.98
N ALA A 59 16.65 31.51 11.85
CA ALA A 59 16.44 30.88 10.56
C ALA A 59 15.26 31.48 9.78
N VAL A 60 14.17 31.80 10.47
CA VAL A 60 13.00 32.49 9.88
C VAL A 60 13.37 33.91 9.44
N ALA A 61 14.12 34.66 10.25
CA ALA A 61 14.59 36.01 9.91
C ALA A 61 15.58 35.99 8.73
N ALA A 62 16.46 35.00 8.66
CA ALA A 62 17.41 34.84 7.55
C ALA A 62 16.74 34.39 6.24
N ALA A 63 15.52 33.82 6.31
CA ALA A 63 14.75 33.42 5.15
C ALA A 63 14.15 34.60 4.36
N GLY A 64 14.20 35.82 4.88
CA GLY A 64 13.71 37.03 4.24
C GLY A 64 12.27 37.40 4.65
N PRO A 65 11.75 38.55 4.20
CA PRO A 65 10.46 39.06 4.60
C PRO A 65 9.30 38.18 4.11
N TRP A 66 8.30 38.03 4.97
CA TRP A 66 7.08 37.26 4.73
C TRP A 66 5.90 38.22 4.66
N ASP A 67 4.91 37.93 3.81
CA ASP A 67 3.65 38.66 3.77
C ASP A 67 2.66 38.16 4.86
N SER A 68 1.51 38.83 4.96
CA SER A 68 0.45 38.49 5.93
C SER A 68 -0.22 37.13 5.68
N SER A 69 -0.01 36.52 4.51
CA SER A 69 -0.53 35.17 4.14
C SER A 69 0.48 34.05 4.42
N GLY A 70 1.71 34.38 4.86
CA GLY A 70 2.77 33.42 5.14
C GLY A 70 3.61 33.02 3.92
N GLN A 71 3.52 33.76 2.82
CA GLN A 71 4.39 33.60 1.66
C GLN A 71 5.59 34.54 1.70
N ARG A 72 6.73 34.10 1.15
CA ARG A 72 7.89 35.01 0.98
C ARG A 72 7.57 36.08 -0.05
N THR A 73 7.90 37.31 0.26
CA THR A 73 7.67 38.47 -0.64
C THR A 73 8.33 38.24 -2.01
N ALA A 74 9.53 37.66 -2.02
CA ALA A 74 10.25 37.35 -3.26
C ALA A 74 9.53 36.28 -4.13
N GLU A 75 8.86 35.29 -3.52
CA GLU A 75 8.08 34.29 -4.24
C GLU A 75 6.80 34.89 -4.81
N ARG A 76 6.17 35.80 -4.09
CA ARG A 76 4.99 36.53 -4.57
C ARG A 76 5.32 37.50 -5.69
N ASP A 77 6.44 38.23 -5.59
CA ASP A 77 6.90 39.14 -6.64
C ASP A 77 7.30 38.35 -7.90
N TRP A 78 7.89 37.18 -7.74
CA TRP A 78 8.17 36.27 -8.84
C TRP A 78 6.89 35.74 -9.52
N ALA A 79 5.89 35.32 -8.76
CA ALA A 79 4.60 34.88 -9.28
C ALA A 79 3.87 36.02 -9.99
N ALA A 80 3.85 37.24 -9.41
CA ALA A 80 3.26 38.43 -10.01
C ALA A 80 3.98 38.83 -11.32
N SER A 81 5.30 38.65 -11.40
CA SER A 81 6.05 38.89 -12.63
C SER A 81 5.74 37.91 -13.77
N GLN A 82 5.32 36.68 -13.43
CA GLN A 82 4.85 35.69 -14.40
C GLN A 82 3.43 36.04 -14.91
N GLU A 83 2.56 36.58 -14.08
CA GLU A 83 1.21 37.02 -14.48
C GLU A 83 1.23 38.34 -15.28
N ALA A 84 2.17 39.21 -15.00
CA ALA A 84 2.33 40.49 -15.72
C ALA A 84 3.00 40.38 -17.10
N GLY A 85 3.49 39.18 -17.48
CA GLY A 85 4.08 38.88 -18.79
C GLY A 85 3.09 38.73 -19.93
N GLY A 86 1.81 39.05 -19.77
CA GLY A 86 0.77 39.10 -20.78
C GLY A 86 0.66 40.48 -21.44
N GLY A 87 1.39 40.68 -22.52
CA GLY A 87 1.13 41.65 -23.57
C GLY A 87 1.21 43.16 -23.24
N THR A 88 2.31 43.80 -23.58
CA THR A 88 2.30 45.17 -24.08
C THR A 88 3.18 45.27 -25.32
N ASP A 89 2.50 45.59 -26.42
CA ASP A 89 3.03 45.90 -27.75
C ASP A 89 3.93 47.17 -27.64
N HIS A 90 5.23 47.05 -27.88
CA HIS A 90 6.12 48.15 -28.12
C HIS A 90 6.64 48.10 -29.53
N GLY A 91 5.96 48.85 -30.40
CA GLY A 91 6.45 49.19 -31.71
C GLY A 91 7.79 49.93 -31.63
N GLY A 92 8.84 49.33 -32.13
CA GLY A 92 10.17 49.91 -32.30
C GLY A 92 10.99 49.06 -33.25
N ARG A 93 11.08 49.49 -34.52
CA ARG A 93 11.92 48.87 -35.55
C ARG A 93 13.39 48.95 -35.15
N THR A 94 14.03 47.78 -34.96
CA THR A 94 15.44 47.57 -35.30
C THR A 94 15.59 46.11 -35.70
N SER A 95 16.12 45.90 -36.93
CA SER A 95 16.43 44.63 -37.51
C SER A 95 17.57 43.91 -36.80
N GLY A 96 17.21 42.93 -35.99
CA GLY A 96 18.13 41.99 -35.38
C GLY A 96 17.39 40.64 -35.31
N ARG A 97 17.96 39.64 -35.97
CA ARG A 97 17.45 38.25 -36.02
C ARG A 97 17.20 37.77 -34.60
N ALA A 98 15.92 37.56 -34.24
CA ALA A 98 15.56 37.00 -32.95
C ALA A 98 16.32 35.67 -32.69
N PRO A 99 16.84 35.43 -31.48
CA PRO A 99 17.41 34.12 -31.15
C PRO A 99 16.37 33.05 -31.40
N ALA A 100 16.76 31.93 -31.99
CA ALA A 100 15.89 30.78 -32.15
C ALA A 100 15.37 30.36 -30.77
N ALA A 101 14.05 30.17 -30.63
CA ALA A 101 13.46 29.67 -29.39
C ALA A 101 14.19 28.39 -28.97
N ALA A 102 14.57 28.32 -27.72
CA ALA A 102 15.18 27.13 -27.16
C ALA A 102 14.27 25.92 -27.41
N PRO A 103 14.80 24.76 -27.82
CA PRO A 103 13.96 23.57 -28.01
C PRO A 103 13.22 23.29 -26.72
N SER A 104 11.90 23.20 -26.78
CA SER A 104 11.10 22.80 -25.61
C SER A 104 11.59 21.44 -25.13
N ALA A 105 11.84 21.31 -23.83
CA ALA A 105 12.19 20.04 -23.21
C ALA A 105 11.15 18.99 -23.60
N PRO A 106 11.54 17.77 -23.97
CA PRO A 106 10.59 16.72 -24.28
C PRO A 106 9.68 16.52 -23.08
N SER A 107 8.36 16.46 -23.33
CA SER A 107 7.35 16.38 -22.27
C SER A 107 7.37 14.99 -21.62
N VAL A 108 8.24 14.80 -20.65
CA VAL A 108 8.37 13.56 -19.85
C VAL A 108 7.10 13.25 -19.05
N LEU A 109 6.21 14.22 -18.85
CA LEU A 109 4.99 14.09 -18.02
C LEU A 109 3.68 13.93 -18.83
N ARG A 110 3.71 13.81 -20.14
CA ARG A 110 2.48 13.65 -20.94
C ARG A 110 1.75 12.32 -20.74
N GLY A 111 2.36 11.32 -20.08
CA GLY A 111 1.73 10.02 -19.81
C GLY A 111 0.70 9.99 -18.68
N LEU A 112 0.61 11.05 -17.85
CA LEU A 112 -0.17 11.01 -16.60
C LEU A 112 -1.29 12.07 -16.49
N GLY A 113 -1.76 12.65 -17.60
CA GLY A 113 -2.94 13.51 -17.47
C GLY A 113 -3.05 14.75 -18.32
N ALA A 114 -2.59 14.73 -19.56
CA ALA A 114 -2.97 15.80 -20.50
C ALA A 114 -4.43 15.60 -20.95
N PRO A 115 -5.28 16.66 -20.94
CA PRO A 115 -6.62 16.55 -21.49
C PRO A 115 -6.56 16.20 -22.97
N VAL A 116 -7.43 15.28 -23.39
CA VAL A 116 -7.63 14.89 -24.79
C VAL A 116 -8.07 16.13 -25.56
N GLY A 117 -7.13 16.81 -26.22
CA GLY A 117 -7.49 18.03 -27.00
C GLY A 117 -6.35 18.82 -27.61
N SER A 118 -5.09 18.45 -27.43
CA SER A 118 -3.95 19.19 -28.03
C SER A 118 -2.90 18.23 -28.62
N ALA A 119 -3.30 17.47 -29.60
CA ALA A 119 -2.38 16.61 -30.34
C ALA A 119 -1.77 17.38 -31.52
N HIS A 120 -0.68 18.11 -31.28
CA HIS A 120 0.28 18.49 -32.31
C HIS A 120 1.72 18.43 -31.75
N GLY A 121 2.08 17.32 -31.17
CA GLY A 121 3.46 16.90 -30.95
C GLY A 121 3.52 15.45 -31.41
N GLY A 122 4.32 15.14 -32.39
CA GLY A 122 4.42 13.82 -32.98
C GLY A 122 4.51 12.75 -31.92
N SER A 123 3.52 11.89 -31.84
CA SER A 123 3.55 10.71 -30.97
C SER A 123 4.76 9.89 -31.39
N ALA A 124 5.68 9.62 -30.47
CA ALA A 124 6.79 8.71 -30.74
C ALA A 124 6.24 7.43 -31.42
N PRO A 125 6.90 6.90 -32.44
CA PRO A 125 6.42 5.69 -33.11
C PRO A 125 6.27 4.54 -32.11
N ALA A 126 5.28 3.68 -32.34
CA ALA A 126 5.11 2.50 -31.51
C ALA A 126 6.37 1.62 -31.63
N PRO A 127 6.81 0.96 -30.52
CA PRO A 127 7.95 0.06 -30.58
C PRO A 127 7.75 -1.01 -31.66
N ASP A 128 8.81 -1.29 -32.45
CA ASP A 128 8.81 -2.41 -33.38
C ASP A 128 8.85 -3.72 -32.58
N GLY A 129 7.85 -4.56 -32.78
CA GLY A 129 7.75 -5.85 -32.10
C GLY A 129 8.90 -6.81 -32.42
N LYS A 130 9.52 -6.71 -33.60
CA LYS A 130 10.70 -7.54 -33.95
C LYS A 130 11.95 -7.07 -33.19
N ALA A 131 12.15 -5.75 -33.13
CA ALA A 131 13.27 -5.20 -32.37
C ALA A 131 13.15 -5.54 -30.87
N LEU A 132 11.94 -5.38 -30.30
CA LEU A 132 11.68 -5.76 -28.89
C LEU A 132 11.84 -7.28 -28.67
N ALA A 133 11.43 -8.13 -29.61
CA ALA A 133 11.63 -9.57 -29.55
C ALA A 133 13.13 -9.93 -29.62
N GLY A 134 13.91 -9.21 -30.42
CA GLY A 134 15.36 -9.39 -30.49
C GLY A 134 16.05 -9.19 -29.13
N VAL A 135 15.52 -8.30 -28.30
CA VAL A 135 16.04 -8.02 -26.95
C VAL A 135 15.47 -8.98 -25.90
N LEU A 136 14.17 -9.26 -25.94
CA LEU A 136 13.51 -10.05 -24.88
C LEU A 136 13.67 -11.57 -25.07
N ASP A 137 13.70 -12.10 -26.31
CA ASP A 137 13.81 -13.54 -26.56
C ASP A 137 15.09 -14.17 -25.95
N PRO A 138 16.29 -13.53 -26.03
CA PRO A 138 17.46 -14.03 -25.33
C PRO A 138 17.31 -14.04 -23.81
N LEU A 139 16.76 -12.97 -23.24
CA LEU A 139 16.53 -12.84 -21.79
C LEU A 139 15.51 -13.86 -21.28
N LEU A 140 14.46 -14.11 -22.03
CA LEU A 140 13.43 -15.09 -21.69
C LEU A 140 13.97 -16.53 -21.69
N LYS A 141 15.11 -16.80 -22.36
CA LYS A 141 15.78 -18.10 -22.34
C LYS A 141 16.69 -18.31 -21.12
N ASP A 142 16.85 -17.31 -20.25
CA ASP A 142 17.64 -17.44 -19.03
C ASP A 142 17.13 -18.65 -18.22
N LYS A 143 18.05 -19.55 -17.85
CA LYS A 143 17.74 -20.78 -17.11
C LYS A 143 17.15 -20.49 -15.72
N ALA A 144 17.48 -19.34 -15.13
CA ALA A 144 16.94 -18.90 -13.85
C ALA A 144 15.41 -18.75 -13.86
N LEU A 145 14.82 -18.50 -15.04
CA LEU A 145 13.37 -18.36 -15.20
C LEU A 145 12.58 -19.70 -15.15
N GLY A 146 13.28 -20.83 -15.04
CA GLY A 146 12.62 -22.14 -15.01
C GLY A 146 12.07 -22.57 -16.37
N PRO A 147 11.36 -23.72 -16.41
CA PRO A 147 10.83 -24.28 -17.66
C PRO A 147 9.58 -23.57 -18.18
N GLU A 148 8.68 -23.15 -17.31
CA GLU A 148 7.42 -22.51 -17.65
C GLU A 148 7.55 -21.00 -17.51
N ARG A 149 7.39 -20.29 -18.60
CA ARG A 149 7.59 -18.84 -18.65
C ARG A 149 6.70 -18.21 -19.70
N SER A 150 6.10 -17.09 -19.33
CA SER A 150 5.31 -16.30 -20.24
C SER A 150 5.66 -14.81 -20.10
N ALA A 151 5.53 -14.08 -21.21
CA ALA A 151 5.84 -12.67 -21.27
C ALA A 151 4.93 -11.97 -22.27
N VAL A 152 4.39 -10.82 -21.88
CA VAL A 152 3.58 -9.93 -22.72
C VAL A 152 4.02 -8.49 -22.48
N VAL A 153 4.11 -7.71 -23.56
CA VAL A 153 4.27 -6.24 -23.52
C VAL A 153 3.19 -5.59 -24.38
N ILE A 154 2.52 -4.59 -23.83
CA ILE A 154 1.46 -3.81 -24.46
C ILE A 154 1.88 -2.33 -24.50
N ASP A 155 1.64 -1.65 -25.59
CA ASP A 155 1.69 -0.20 -25.68
C ASP A 155 0.41 0.38 -25.01
N ALA A 156 0.55 1.06 -23.89
CA ALA A 156 -0.58 1.57 -23.13
C ALA A 156 -1.41 2.60 -23.89
N GLY A 157 -0.77 3.39 -24.75
CA GLY A 157 -1.45 4.43 -25.52
C GLY A 157 -2.34 3.91 -26.65
N THR A 158 -2.02 2.72 -27.20
CA THR A 158 -2.78 2.12 -28.31
C THR A 158 -3.51 0.84 -27.92
N GLY A 159 -3.24 0.27 -26.73
CA GLY A 159 -3.74 -1.04 -26.33
C GLY A 159 -3.16 -2.21 -27.13
N ARG A 160 -2.24 -1.96 -28.06
CA ARG A 160 -1.69 -2.97 -28.96
C ARG A 160 -0.61 -3.78 -28.27
N ARG A 161 -0.70 -5.11 -28.35
CA ARG A 161 0.38 -5.99 -27.92
C ARG A 161 1.58 -5.86 -28.88
N VAL A 162 2.74 -5.46 -28.33
CA VAL A 162 3.99 -5.29 -29.09
C VAL A 162 4.93 -6.48 -28.95
N TYR A 163 4.75 -7.30 -27.89
CA TYR A 163 5.50 -8.54 -27.67
C TYR A 163 4.63 -9.57 -26.96
N GLY A 164 4.84 -10.87 -27.25
CA GLY A 164 4.17 -11.96 -26.54
C GLY A 164 4.79 -13.32 -26.82
N LYS A 165 5.04 -14.07 -25.74
CA LYS A 165 5.47 -15.49 -25.73
C LYS A 165 4.73 -16.20 -24.60
N GLY A 166 3.95 -17.25 -24.93
CA GLY A 166 3.14 -17.97 -23.94
C GLY A 166 2.12 -17.09 -23.21
N GLY A 167 1.72 -15.94 -23.79
CA GLY A 167 0.95 -14.93 -23.08
C GLY A 167 -0.39 -15.39 -22.54
N GLY A 168 -1.04 -16.36 -23.22
CA GLY A 168 -2.31 -16.96 -22.81
C GLY A 168 -2.19 -18.16 -21.89
N ASP A 169 -0.97 -18.60 -21.54
CA ASP A 169 -0.75 -19.73 -20.65
C ASP A 169 -1.12 -19.37 -19.21
N ALA A 170 -1.99 -20.16 -18.60
CA ALA A 170 -2.44 -19.94 -17.23
C ALA A 170 -1.43 -20.52 -16.24
N LEU A 171 -0.62 -19.63 -15.65
CA LEU A 171 0.39 -19.97 -14.64
C LEU A 171 -0.05 -19.49 -13.25
N THR A 172 0.65 -19.94 -12.20
CA THR A 172 0.46 -19.44 -10.83
C THR A 172 0.96 -17.98 -10.75
N PRO A 173 0.08 -17.01 -10.44
CA PRO A 173 0.44 -15.58 -10.47
C PRO A 173 1.17 -15.11 -9.22
N ALA A 174 1.08 -15.84 -8.11
CA ALA A 174 1.45 -15.34 -6.79
C ALA A 174 0.80 -13.96 -6.54
N SER A 175 1.46 -13.07 -5.80
CA SER A 175 0.89 -11.75 -5.44
C SER A 175 0.61 -10.79 -6.61
N THR A 176 0.86 -11.15 -7.87
CA THR A 176 0.34 -10.38 -9.00
C THR A 176 -1.18 -10.55 -9.19
N THR A 177 -1.82 -11.57 -8.54
CA THR A 177 -3.29 -11.68 -8.37
C THR A 177 -3.89 -10.39 -7.84
N LYS A 178 -3.20 -9.68 -6.95
CA LYS A 178 -3.67 -8.42 -6.35
C LYS A 178 -4.01 -7.33 -7.38
N ILE A 179 -3.45 -7.39 -8.58
CA ILE A 179 -3.82 -6.48 -9.68
C ILE A 179 -5.28 -6.74 -10.10
N ALA A 180 -5.68 -8.01 -10.21
CA ALA A 180 -7.05 -8.39 -10.55
C ALA A 180 -8.02 -8.03 -9.42
N THR A 181 -7.64 -8.32 -8.17
CA THR A 181 -8.42 -7.94 -6.98
C THR A 181 -8.63 -6.43 -6.90
N ALA A 182 -7.58 -5.63 -7.14
CA ALA A 182 -7.65 -4.17 -7.16
C ALA A 182 -8.64 -3.65 -8.21
N VAL A 183 -8.49 -4.11 -9.46
CA VAL A 183 -9.39 -3.69 -10.56
C VAL A 183 -10.83 -4.09 -10.26
N ALA A 184 -11.07 -5.31 -9.77
CA ALA A 184 -12.41 -5.79 -9.46
C ALA A 184 -13.05 -4.98 -8.32
N ALA A 185 -12.31 -4.69 -7.24
CA ALA A 185 -12.80 -3.92 -6.11
C ALA A 185 -13.16 -2.48 -6.50
N LEU A 186 -12.25 -1.80 -7.21
CA LEU A 186 -12.48 -0.42 -7.65
C LEU A 186 -13.66 -0.33 -8.65
N THR A 187 -13.80 -1.32 -9.54
CA THR A 187 -14.90 -1.35 -10.52
C THR A 187 -16.26 -1.65 -9.86
N SER A 188 -16.29 -2.51 -8.82
CA SER A 188 -17.55 -2.93 -8.20
C SER A 188 -18.06 -2.00 -7.12
N ALA A 189 -17.18 -1.52 -6.25
CA ALA A 189 -17.52 -0.68 -5.10
C ALA A 189 -17.24 0.82 -5.31
N GLY A 190 -16.31 1.14 -6.23
CA GLY A 190 -15.88 2.53 -6.48
C GLY A 190 -14.62 2.92 -5.72
N ALA A 191 -13.84 3.85 -6.29
CA ALA A 191 -12.55 4.28 -5.75
C ALA A 191 -12.68 5.02 -4.40
N ASP A 192 -13.79 5.76 -4.21
CA ASP A 192 -14.05 6.57 -3.02
C ASP A 192 -14.82 5.81 -1.93
N HIS A 193 -15.23 4.56 -2.18
CA HIS A 193 -15.91 3.75 -1.18
C HIS A 193 -15.04 3.57 0.07
N ARG A 194 -15.68 3.62 1.25
CA ARG A 194 -15.02 3.44 2.55
C ARG A 194 -15.70 2.32 3.32
N ILE A 195 -14.91 1.52 3.98
CA ILE A 195 -15.37 0.41 4.81
C ILE A 195 -15.74 0.97 6.18
N THR A 196 -16.98 0.72 6.64
CA THR A 196 -17.49 1.26 7.89
C THR A 196 -17.40 0.22 9.01
N THR A 197 -16.76 0.57 10.12
CA THR A 197 -16.86 -0.12 11.41
C THR A 197 -17.73 0.72 12.33
N LYS A 198 -18.70 0.12 13.02
CA LYS A 198 -19.67 0.86 13.84
C LYS A 198 -19.99 0.16 15.15
N THR A 199 -20.54 0.91 16.07
CA THR A 199 -21.20 0.39 17.28
C THR A 199 -22.69 0.61 17.22
N VAL A 200 -23.43 -0.36 17.70
CA VAL A 200 -24.89 -0.29 17.82
C VAL A 200 -25.32 -0.73 19.22
N ILE A 201 -26.50 -0.30 19.64
CA ILE A 201 -27.12 -0.76 20.90
C ILE A 201 -28.44 -1.45 20.57
N GLU A 202 -28.66 -2.60 21.21
CA GLU A 202 -29.93 -3.32 21.08
C GLU A 202 -31.05 -2.55 21.80
N PRO A 203 -32.26 -2.51 21.23
CA PRO A 203 -33.41 -1.79 21.83
C PRO A 203 -33.68 -2.27 23.25
N ASP A 204 -34.02 -1.34 24.13
CA ASP A 204 -34.45 -1.59 25.51
C ASP A 204 -33.43 -2.43 26.34
N SER A 205 -32.15 -2.39 25.95
CA SER A 205 -31.08 -3.14 26.61
C SER A 205 -29.85 -2.28 26.84
N LYS A 206 -28.83 -2.89 27.49
CA LYS A 206 -27.48 -2.33 27.59
C LYS A 206 -26.48 -3.10 26.72
N ASP A 207 -26.97 -3.87 25.77
CA ASP A 207 -26.15 -4.70 24.91
C ASP A 207 -25.64 -3.86 23.73
N VAL A 208 -24.34 -3.58 23.75
CA VAL A 208 -23.61 -2.88 22.70
C VAL A 208 -22.88 -3.89 21.84
N VAL A 209 -23.02 -3.77 20.54
CA VAL A 209 -22.35 -4.64 19.56
C VAL A 209 -21.37 -3.82 18.73
N LEU A 210 -20.11 -4.23 18.73
CA LEU A 210 -19.09 -3.73 17.81
C LEU A 210 -19.22 -4.49 16.48
N VAL A 211 -19.68 -3.81 15.43
CA VAL A 211 -19.98 -4.41 14.13
C VAL A 211 -18.83 -4.17 13.16
N GLY A 212 -18.18 -5.25 12.73
CA GLY A 212 -17.09 -5.20 11.77
C GLY A 212 -17.59 -5.01 10.34
N GLY A 213 -16.97 -4.09 9.60
CA GLY A 213 -17.24 -3.83 8.18
C GLY A 213 -16.26 -4.53 7.24
N GLY A 214 -15.22 -5.14 7.78
CA GLY A 214 -14.15 -5.79 7.00
C GLY A 214 -12.98 -4.87 6.67
N ASP A 215 -12.73 -3.83 7.47
CA ASP A 215 -11.53 -3.00 7.36
C ASP A 215 -10.35 -3.63 8.11
N PRO A 216 -9.32 -4.17 7.42
CA PRO A 216 -8.16 -4.75 8.09
C PRO A 216 -7.22 -3.68 8.66
N THR A 217 -7.36 -2.44 8.20
CA THR A 217 -6.52 -1.31 8.62
C THR A 217 -7.08 -0.55 9.82
N LEU A 218 -8.24 -0.96 10.36
CA LEU A 218 -8.77 -0.43 11.60
C LEU A 218 -7.68 -0.51 12.68
N THR A 219 -7.33 0.62 13.32
CA THR A 219 -6.20 0.64 14.23
C THR A 219 -6.59 0.97 15.67
N ALA A 220 -6.00 0.23 16.62
CA ALA A 220 -6.05 0.55 18.03
C ALA A 220 -4.83 1.40 18.49
N ARG A 221 -3.83 1.57 17.64
CA ARG A 221 -2.58 2.27 17.94
C ARG A 221 -2.80 3.77 17.94
N LYS A 222 -2.14 4.47 18.86
CA LYS A 222 -2.17 5.92 18.93
C LYS A 222 -1.29 6.55 17.84
N ASP A 223 -0.11 5.98 17.67
CA ASP A 223 0.88 6.38 16.68
C ASP A 223 1.23 5.15 15.85
N GLY A 224 0.72 5.05 14.67
CA GLY A 224 0.92 3.88 13.82
C GLY A 224 0.99 4.25 12.34
N PRO A 225 1.40 3.33 11.49
CA PRO A 225 1.55 3.56 10.05
C PRO A 225 0.22 3.87 9.35
N TYR A 226 -0.88 3.63 10.04
CA TYR A 226 -2.23 3.97 9.60
C TYR A 226 -2.73 5.28 10.24
N SER A 227 -1.99 5.87 11.21
CA SER A 227 -2.43 7.06 11.93
C SER A 227 -2.68 8.23 10.95
N GLY A 228 -3.85 8.85 11.10
CA GLY A 228 -4.27 10.00 10.30
C GLY A 228 -5.02 9.68 8.99
N SER A 229 -5.03 8.41 8.52
CA SER A 229 -5.77 8.01 7.32
C SER A 229 -6.64 6.77 7.51
N ALA A 230 -6.43 5.98 8.56
CA ALA A 230 -7.19 4.77 8.88
C ALA A 230 -8.30 5.04 9.89
N ALA A 231 -9.31 4.17 9.92
CA ALA A 231 -10.31 4.13 10.97
C ALA A 231 -9.65 3.82 12.33
N SER A 232 -10.04 4.55 13.38
CA SER A 232 -9.48 4.42 14.72
C SER A 232 -10.48 3.79 15.69
N LEU A 233 -10.11 2.67 16.32
CA LEU A 233 -10.86 2.11 17.43
C LEU A 233 -10.96 3.07 18.61
N ARG A 234 -9.97 3.91 18.82
CA ARG A 234 -9.96 4.93 19.88
C ARG A 234 -11.03 6.00 19.62
N GLU A 235 -11.07 6.53 18.41
CA GLU A 235 -12.10 7.49 17.99
C GLU A 235 -13.51 6.88 18.11
N LEU A 236 -13.66 5.62 17.64
CA LEU A 236 -14.93 4.91 17.77
C LEU A 236 -15.33 4.73 19.24
N ALA A 237 -14.39 4.45 20.15
CA ALA A 237 -14.67 4.31 21.58
C ALA A 237 -15.05 5.65 22.23
N GLU A 238 -14.37 6.74 21.87
CA GLU A 238 -14.69 8.10 22.35
C GLU A 238 -16.10 8.52 21.94
N ASP A 239 -16.45 8.32 20.66
CA ASP A 239 -17.78 8.67 20.13
C ASP A 239 -18.88 7.77 20.69
N THR A 240 -18.61 6.47 20.84
CA THR A 240 -19.54 5.52 21.48
C THR A 240 -19.79 5.90 22.93
N ALA A 241 -18.73 6.20 23.70
CA ALA A 241 -18.87 6.60 25.09
C ALA A 241 -19.65 7.91 25.25
N ARG A 242 -19.46 8.86 24.34
CA ARG A 242 -20.24 10.11 24.31
C ARG A 242 -21.71 9.81 24.09
N ALA A 243 -22.04 9.01 23.07
CA ALA A 243 -23.44 8.64 22.76
C ALA A 243 -24.11 7.86 23.90
N LEU A 244 -23.37 7.02 24.65
CA LEU A 244 -23.87 6.30 25.81
C LEU A 244 -24.12 7.24 27.00
N LYS A 245 -23.19 8.17 27.28
CA LYS A 245 -23.34 9.18 28.34
C LYS A 245 -24.52 10.11 28.10
N ASP A 246 -24.76 10.51 26.86
CA ASP A 246 -25.92 11.32 26.48
C ASP A 246 -27.27 10.57 26.75
N ARG A 247 -27.21 9.23 26.76
CA ARG A 247 -28.33 8.36 27.15
C ARG A 247 -28.38 8.04 28.66
N GLY A 248 -27.47 8.61 29.46
CA GLY A 248 -27.33 8.32 30.89
C GLY A 248 -26.85 6.89 31.18
N THR A 249 -26.10 6.29 30.27
CA THR A 249 -25.58 4.91 30.37
C THR A 249 -24.07 4.94 30.56
N ASP A 250 -23.59 4.40 31.66
CA ASP A 250 -22.17 4.27 32.02
C ASP A 250 -21.68 2.82 32.11
N LYS A 251 -22.59 1.86 31.90
CA LYS A 251 -22.30 0.42 31.95
C LYS A 251 -23.06 -0.33 30.86
N VAL A 252 -22.33 -1.15 30.09
CA VAL A 252 -22.84 -1.92 28.95
C VAL A 252 -22.34 -3.36 28.95
N ASN A 253 -23.06 -4.24 28.25
CA ASN A 253 -22.59 -5.55 27.86
C ASN A 253 -22.01 -5.43 26.44
N LEU A 254 -20.71 -5.62 26.27
CA LEU A 254 -20.07 -5.54 24.98
C LEU A 254 -20.00 -6.91 24.30
N SER A 255 -20.38 -6.96 23.04
CA SER A 255 -20.19 -8.09 22.13
C SER A 255 -19.71 -7.60 20.78
N TYR A 256 -19.41 -8.51 19.84
CA TYR A 256 -18.96 -8.13 18.50
C TYR A 256 -19.63 -8.97 17.41
N ASP A 257 -19.80 -8.36 16.22
CA ASP A 257 -20.44 -8.98 15.06
C ASP A 257 -19.47 -9.07 13.88
N THR A 258 -19.22 -10.32 13.44
CA THR A 258 -18.44 -10.65 12.26
C THR A 258 -19.28 -11.29 11.16
N SER A 259 -20.62 -11.31 11.31
CA SER A 259 -21.55 -12.05 10.45
C SER A 259 -21.63 -11.51 9.01
N LEU A 260 -20.97 -10.37 8.74
CA LEU A 260 -20.84 -9.84 7.38
C LEU A 260 -20.09 -10.81 6.47
N TYR A 261 -19.08 -11.53 7.02
CA TYR A 261 -18.34 -12.55 6.28
C TYR A 261 -18.92 -13.94 6.57
N THR A 262 -18.92 -14.78 5.56
CA THR A 262 -19.45 -16.15 5.61
C THR A 262 -18.39 -17.16 5.21
N GLY A 263 -18.60 -18.44 5.60
CA GLY A 263 -17.66 -19.51 5.30
C GLY A 263 -16.45 -19.51 6.21
N GLU A 264 -15.39 -20.17 5.76
CA GLU A 264 -14.16 -20.33 6.53
C GLU A 264 -13.39 -19.01 6.64
N GLN A 265 -12.93 -18.70 7.85
CA GLN A 265 -12.02 -17.57 8.09
C GLN A 265 -10.57 -17.94 7.83
N GLN A 266 -10.22 -19.21 8.09
CA GLN A 266 -8.87 -19.72 7.85
C GLN A 266 -8.61 -19.83 6.34
N HIS A 267 -7.52 -19.19 5.90
CA HIS A 267 -7.05 -19.33 4.53
C HIS A 267 -6.66 -20.81 4.23
N PRO A 268 -6.93 -21.35 3.02
CA PRO A 268 -6.65 -22.75 2.68
C PRO A 268 -5.19 -23.20 2.86
N ILE A 269 -4.22 -22.27 2.81
CA ILE A 269 -2.81 -22.59 3.07
C ILE A 269 -2.49 -22.87 4.55
N GLY A 270 -3.46 -22.69 5.45
CA GLY A 270 -3.29 -22.86 6.89
C GLY A 270 -2.69 -21.65 7.61
N PRO A 271 -2.49 -21.74 8.95
CA PRO A 271 -1.90 -20.67 9.73
C PRO A 271 -0.48 -20.31 9.25
N ASN A 272 -0.22 -19.03 9.10
CA ASN A 272 1.09 -18.54 8.63
C ASN A 272 1.28 -17.06 9.03
N GLU A 273 2.50 -16.55 8.87
CA GLU A 273 2.85 -15.17 9.23
C GLU A 273 2.47 -14.13 8.15
N ASN A 274 1.97 -14.54 7.00
CA ASN A 274 1.68 -13.63 5.88
C ASN A 274 0.24 -13.12 5.87
N LEU A 275 -0.67 -13.75 6.62
CA LEU A 275 -2.10 -13.46 6.63
C LEU A 275 -2.72 -13.92 7.94
N THR A 276 -3.59 -13.09 8.53
CA THR A 276 -4.42 -13.46 9.68
C THR A 276 -5.68 -14.24 9.25
N LEU A 277 -6.51 -14.65 10.20
CA LEU A 277 -7.86 -15.13 9.89
C LEU A 277 -8.65 -14.03 9.19
N VAL A 278 -9.29 -14.35 8.06
CA VAL A 278 -10.07 -13.39 7.26
C VAL A 278 -11.40 -13.14 7.95
N SER A 279 -11.46 -12.09 8.75
CA SER A 279 -12.62 -11.73 9.55
C SER A 279 -13.15 -10.34 9.17
N ALA A 280 -14.46 -10.13 9.36
CA ALA A 280 -15.07 -8.81 9.16
C ALA A 280 -14.64 -7.78 10.23
N LEU A 281 -14.09 -8.24 11.35
CA LEU A 281 -13.55 -7.41 12.41
C LEU A 281 -12.12 -7.85 12.74
N MET A 282 -11.20 -6.92 12.73
CA MET A 282 -9.83 -7.05 13.24
C MET A 282 -9.25 -5.66 13.50
N ALA A 283 -8.19 -5.59 14.28
CA ALA A 283 -7.40 -4.37 14.43
C ALA A 283 -5.97 -4.63 14.00
N ASP A 284 -5.35 -3.65 13.36
CA ASP A 284 -3.93 -3.67 12.95
C ASP A 284 -3.55 -4.95 12.17
N GLU A 285 -4.45 -5.45 11.29
CA GLU A 285 -4.28 -6.70 10.52
C GLU A 285 -4.04 -7.94 11.41
N GLY A 286 -4.49 -7.93 12.67
CA GLY A 286 -4.23 -9.00 13.63
C GLY A 286 -2.75 -9.24 13.95
N ARG A 287 -1.88 -8.26 13.75
CA ARG A 287 -0.43 -8.32 14.05
C ARG A 287 -0.21 -8.28 15.54
N LEU A 288 0.65 -9.16 16.03
CA LEU A 288 1.05 -9.24 17.45
C LEU A 288 2.35 -8.47 17.75
N ASP A 289 2.94 -7.81 16.75
CA ASP A 289 4.09 -6.92 16.88
C ASP A 289 3.78 -5.52 16.33
N ASP A 290 4.73 -4.59 16.41
CA ASP A 290 4.58 -3.21 15.95
C ASP A 290 4.84 -3.03 14.44
N SER A 291 5.03 -4.12 13.69
CA SER A 291 5.25 -4.05 12.26
C SER A 291 4.00 -3.53 11.53
N SER A 292 4.23 -2.99 10.32
CA SER A 292 3.16 -2.42 9.49
C SER A 292 3.07 -3.06 8.11
N SER A 293 3.97 -3.96 7.79
CA SER A 293 4.00 -4.67 6.50
C SER A 293 4.88 -5.91 6.61
N GLY A 294 4.77 -6.81 5.64
CA GLY A 294 5.52 -8.05 5.60
C GLY A 294 5.01 -9.11 6.59
N PRO A 295 5.73 -10.24 6.72
CA PRO A 295 5.38 -11.30 7.66
C PRO A 295 5.45 -10.81 9.12
N ALA A 296 4.49 -11.29 9.94
CA ALA A 296 4.42 -10.99 11.37
C ALA A 296 3.71 -12.14 12.10
N PRO A 297 3.97 -12.35 13.40
CA PRO A 297 3.11 -13.17 14.23
C PRO A 297 1.67 -12.66 14.16
N ARG A 298 0.71 -13.57 13.98
CA ARG A 298 -0.71 -13.23 13.78
C ARG A 298 -1.57 -13.75 14.91
N SER A 299 -2.60 -12.99 15.24
CA SER A 299 -3.63 -13.40 16.20
C SER A 299 -4.39 -14.63 15.71
N GLY A 300 -4.69 -15.54 16.62
CA GLY A 300 -5.59 -16.66 16.39
C GLY A 300 -7.08 -16.30 16.56
N ASP A 301 -7.37 -15.10 17.10
CA ASP A 301 -8.73 -14.55 17.25
C ASP A 301 -8.70 -13.03 17.03
N PRO A 302 -8.51 -12.55 15.80
CA PRO A 302 -8.36 -11.12 15.53
C PRO A 302 -9.61 -10.30 15.88
N ALA A 303 -10.80 -10.91 15.83
CA ALA A 303 -12.04 -10.24 16.18
C ALA A 303 -12.21 -10.09 17.71
N GLY A 304 -11.93 -11.15 18.45
CA GLY A 304 -11.93 -11.12 19.93
C GLY A 304 -10.89 -10.14 20.46
N ASP A 305 -9.69 -10.12 19.89
CA ASP A 305 -8.62 -9.18 20.30
C ASP A 305 -9.00 -7.72 20.00
N ALA A 306 -9.60 -7.44 18.84
CA ALA A 306 -10.12 -6.12 18.54
C ALA A 306 -11.23 -5.68 19.50
N ALA A 307 -12.15 -6.60 19.85
CA ALA A 307 -13.23 -6.32 20.78
C ALA A 307 -12.73 -6.10 22.22
N LYS A 308 -11.73 -6.89 22.68
CA LYS A 308 -11.06 -6.66 23.97
C LYS A 308 -10.40 -5.30 24.03
N LYS A 309 -9.68 -4.95 22.95
CA LYS A 309 -9.03 -3.64 22.87
C LYS A 309 -10.04 -2.51 22.87
N PHE A 310 -11.17 -2.69 22.19
CA PHE A 310 -12.26 -1.72 22.21
C PHE A 310 -12.89 -1.59 23.62
N ALA A 311 -13.06 -2.69 24.37
CA ALA A 311 -13.53 -2.65 25.75
C ALA A 311 -12.58 -1.83 26.65
N GLU A 312 -11.27 -2.05 26.57
CA GLU A 312 -10.28 -1.25 27.29
C GLU A 312 -10.39 0.25 26.97
N LEU A 313 -10.58 0.58 25.69
CA LEU A 313 -10.74 1.97 25.25
C LEU A 313 -12.03 2.61 25.74
N LEU A 314 -13.13 1.86 25.85
CA LEU A 314 -14.39 2.33 26.46
C LEU A 314 -14.22 2.56 27.98
N GLU A 315 -13.47 1.69 28.68
CA GLU A 315 -13.17 1.85 30.09
C GLU A 315 -12.30 3.09 30.35
N GLU A 316 -11.33 3.39 29.47
CA GLU A 316 -10.56 4.65 29.49
C GLU A 316 -11.49 5.87 29.40
N GLN A 317 -12.64 5.74 28.72
CA GLN A 317 -13.67 6.77 28.61
C GLN A 317 -14.71 6.74 29.74
N GLY A 318 -14.56 5.85 30.74
CA GLY A 318 -15.46 5.76 31.89
C GLY A 318 -16.76 5.01 31.61
N ILE A 319 -16.79 4.12 30.61
CA ILE A 319 -17.88 3.19 30.34
C ILE A 319 -17.44 1.79 30.81
N GLU A 320 -18.12 1.23 31.80
CA GLU A 320 -17.86 -0.14 32.24
C GLU A 320 -18.37 -1.16 31.23
N THR A 321 -17.49 -2.08 30.80
CA THR A 321 -17.83 -3.18 29.88
C THR A 321 -17.86 -4.50 30.65
N GLY A 322 -19.01 -4.95 31.10
CA GLY A 322 -19.14 -6.19 31.86
C GLY A 322 -20.54 -6.73 31.85
N ALA A 323 -20.72 -8.05 31.93
CA ALA A 323 -22.02 -8.66 32.09
C ALA A 323 -22.72 -8.11 33.34
N ASP A 324 -24.01 -7.82 33.24
CA ASP A 324 -24.84 -7.41 34.36
C ASP A 324 -24.55 -8.29 35.57
N ALA A 325 -24.14 -7.64 36.66
CA ALA A 325 -24.00 -8.27 37.96
C ALA A 325 -25.40 -8.58 38.59
N GLY A 326 -26.24 -9.26 37.82
CA GLY A 326 -27.46 -9.86 38.31
C GLY A 326 -27.23 -11.19 39.08
N ALA A 327 -26.05 -11.77 38.97
CA ALA A 327 -25.64 -12.97 39.71
C ALA A 327 -24.60 -12.59 40.76
N LYS A 328 -25.02 -12.66 42.02
CA LYS A 328 -24.22 -12.37 43.20
C LYS A 328 -22.78 -12.95 43.10
N GLY A 329 -21.80 -12.07 43.06
CA GLY A 329 -20.53 -12.31 43.71
C GLY A 329 -19.36 -12.83 42.90
N LYS A 330 -19.21 -12.53 41.59
CA LYS A 330 -17.89 -12.66 40.91
C LYS A 330 -17.64 -11.46 40.01
N LYS A 331 -16.53 -10.78 40.23
CA LYS A 331 -15.92 -9.84 39.27
C LYS A 331 -15.26 -10.66 38.15
N ASP A 332 -16.03 -11.43 37.43
CA ASP A 332 -15.57 -12.05 36.21
C ASP A 332 -16.01 -11.11 35.09
N GLY A 333 -15.17 -10.13 34.77
CA GLY A 333 -15.28 -9.34 33.55
C GLY A 333 -15.40 -10.32 32.38
N ARG A 334 -16.59 -10.50 31.85
CA ARG A 334 -16.80 -11.41 30.73
C ARG A 334 -16.17 -10.76 29.52
N GLU A 335 -15.19 -11.43 28.94
CA GLU A 335 -14.60 -11.01 27.69
C GLU A 335 -15.72 -10.86 26.62
N PRO A 336 -15.64 -9.83 25.74
CA PRO A 336 -16.60 -9.68 24.65
C PRO A 336 -16.68 -10.95 23.81
N GLY A 337 -17.90 -11.45 23.56
CA GLY A 337 -18.13 -12.62 22.76
C GLY A 337 -18.83 -12.28 21.41
N PRO A 338 -18.85 -13.22 20.46
CA PRO A 338 -19.54 -13.02 19.19
C PRO A 338 -21.06 -12.95 19.40
N SER A 339 -21.69 -11.96 18.77
CA SER A 339 -23.16 -11.78 18.75
C SER A 339 -23.55 -10.98 17.53
N LYS A 340 -24.51 -11.48 16.75
CA LYS A 340 -25.03 -10.74 15.61
C LYS A 340 -25.94 -9.60 16.08
N ALA A 341 -25.67 -8.38 15.60
CA ALA A 341 -26.55 -7.25 15.81
C ALA A 341 -27.92 -7.46 15.17
N SER A 342 -28.99 -7.06 15.87
CA SER A 342 -30.34 -7.16 15.31
C SER A 342 -30.60 -6.07 14.27
N ASP A 343 -31.60 -6.30 13.39
CA ASP A 343 -31.99 -5.30 12.39
C ASP A 343 -32.65 -4.06 13.05
N ARG A 344 -32.98 -4.12 14.35
CA ARG A 344 -33.57 -3.01 15.12
C ARG A 344 -32.54 -2.28 15.97
N ALA A 345 -31.29 -2.74 15.98
CA ALA A 345 -30.23 -2.11 16.77
C ALA A 345 -29.98 -0.67 16.30
N GLU A 346 -29.88 0.25 17.26
CA GLU A 346 -29.67 1.67 17.00
C GLU A 346 -28.19 1.99 16.90
N SER A 347 -27.82 2.80 15.91
CA SER A 347 -26.43 3.23 15.75
C SER A 347 -25.99 4.18 16.87
N LEU A 348 -24.84 3.90 17.48
CA LEU A 348 -24.20 4.79 18.45
C LEU A 348 -23.11 5.64 17.80
N ALA A 349 -22.16 4.99 17.12
CA ALA A 349 -21.04 5.65 16.48
C ALA A 349 -20.55 4.84 15.27
N LYS A 350 -19.74 5.47 14.40
CA LYS A 350 -19.07 4.81 13.29
C LYS A 350 -17.75 5.49 12.98
N VAL A 351 -16.82 4.70 12.44
CA VAL A 351 -15.59 5.17 11.79
C VAL A 351 -15.49 4.55 10.41
N GLU A 352 -14.76 5.20 9.54
CA GLU A 352 -14.63 4.77 8.14
C GLU A 352 -13.16 4.62 7.76
N SER A 353 -12.84 3.58 7.00
CA SER A 353 -11.50 3.35 6.46
C SER A 353 -11.03 4.51 5.56
N ALA A 354 -9.77 4.50 5.17
CA ALA A 354 -9.34 5.22 3.98
C ALA A 354 -10.19 4.78 2.76
N PRO A 355 -10.30 5.60 1.70
CA PRO A 355 -11.00 5.20 0.48
C PRO A 355 -10.33 3.97 -0.14
N LEU A 356 -11.10 3.15 -0.88
CA LEU A 356 -10.56 1.94 -1.51
C LEU A 356 -9.36 2.24 -2.41
N SER A 357 -9.31 3.39 -3.06
CA SER A 357 -8.14 3.83 -3.83
C SER A 357 -6.86 3.83 -3.01
N ALA A 358 -6.89 4.35 -1.78
CA ALA A 358 -5.74 4.37 -0.88
C ALA A 358 -5.39 2.96 -0.33
N LEU A 359 -6.41 2.14 -0.04
CA LEU A 359 -6.20 0.75 0.36
C LEU A 359 -5.56 -0.07 -0.77
N VAL A 360 -5.99 0.16 -2.02
CA VAL A 360 -5.39 -0.47 -3.21
C VAL A 360 -3.92 -0.05 -3.38
N GLU A 361 -3.60 1.24 -3.24
CA GLU A 361 -2.20 1.70 -3.32
C GLU A 361 -1.33 1.02 -2.27
N ARG A 362 -1.79 0.98 -1.01
CA ARG A 362 -1.07 0.32 0.07
C ARG A 362 -0.90 -1.18 -0.19
N MET A 363 -1.99 -1.87 -0.57
CA MET A 363 -1.98 -3.30 -0.91
C MET A 363 -0.95 -3.62 -1.98
N LEU A 364 -0.88 -2.83 -3.04
CA LEU A 364 0.05 -3.07 -4.15
C LEU A 364 1.48 -2.71 -3.78
N THR A 365 1.70 -1.60 -3.07
CA THR A 365 3.04 -1.15 -2.65
C THR A 365 3.71 -2.14 -1.71
N HIS A 366 3.00 -2.60 -0.69
CA HIS A 366 3.54 -3.50 0.34
C HIS A 366 3.25 -4.98 0.09
N SER A 367 2.47 -5.29 -0.95
CA SER A 367 1.99 -6.66 -1.22
C SER A 367 1.15 -7.22 -0.08
N ASP A 368 0.31 -6.37 0.51
CA ASP A 368 -0.47 -6.68 1.69
C ASP A 368 -1.55 -7.71 1.40
N ASN A 369 -1.54 -8.84 2.15
CA ASN A 369 -2.46 -9.94 1.92
C ASN A 369 -3.79 -9.72 2.67
N ASP A 370 -3.74 -9.13 3.85
CA ASP A 370 -4.94 -8.85 4.65
C ASP A 370 -5.84 -7.85 3.93
N ILE A 371 -5.27 -6.78 3.38
CA ILE A 371 -6.02 -5.82 2.54
C ILE A 371 -6.54 -6.52 1.27
N ALA A 372 -5.75 -7.39 0.65
CA ALA A 372 -6.17 -8.08 -0.57
C ALA A 372 -7.40 -8.97 -0.34
N GLU A 373 -7.41 -9.75 0.74
CA GLU A 373 -8.56 -10.57 1.10
C GLU A 373 -9.77 -9.73 1.48
N ALA A 374 -9.57 -8.62 2.20
CA ALA A 374 -10.65 -7.69 2.51
C ALA A 374 -11.26 -7.08 1.24
N LEU A 375 -10.44 -6.61 0.28
CA LEU A 375 -10.92 -6.06 -0.98
C LEU A 375 -11.65 -7.12 -1.84
N ALA A 376 -11.19 -8.37 -1.82
CA ALA A 376 -11.91 -9.48 -2.47
C ALA A 376 -13.29 -9.70 -1.83
N ARG A 377 -13.41 -9.60 -0.49
CA ARG A 377 -14.68 -9.66 0.23
C ARG A 377 -15.58 -8.46 -0.08
N GLN A 378 -15.02 -7.24 -0.15
CA GLN A 378 -15.77 -6.05 -0.55
C GLN A 378 -16.28 -6.16 -2.00
N THR A 379 -15.50 -6.79 -2.89
CA THR A 379 -15.94 -7.11 -4.25
C THR A 379 -17.14 -8.06 -4.26
N ALA A 380 -17.11 -9.12 -3.44
CA ALA A 380 -18.23 -10.04 -3.28
C ALA A 380 -19.47 -9.31 -2.73
N LEU A 381 -19.31 -8.50 -1.69
CA LEU A 381 -20.38 -7.71 -1.09
C LEU A 381 -21.04 -6.76 -2.11
N ALA A 382 -20.25 -5.98 -2.84
CA ALA A 382 -20.72 -5.06 -3.86
C ALA A 382 -21.40 -5.78 -5.05
N SER A 383 -20.99 -7.02 -5.33
CA SER A 383 -21.55 -7.87 -6.38
C SER A 383 -22.75 -8.71 -5.92
N LYS A 384 -23.14 -8.62 -4.64
CA LYS A 384 -24.19 -9.41 -4.00
C LYS A 384 -23.95 -10.93 -4.04
N GLU A 385 -22.69 -11.32 -4.02
CA GLU A 385 -22.24 -12.71 -3.86
C GLU A 385 -22.01 -13.02 -2.38
N PRO A 386 -22.02 -14.28 -1.95
CA PRO A 386 -21.61 -14.66 -0.60
C PRO A 386 -20.24 -14.07 -0.24
N VAL A 387 -20.12 -13.48 0.94
CA VAL A 387 -18.87 -12.80 1.34
C VAL A 387 -17.89 -13.85 1.90
N SER A 388 -17.40 -14.71 1.02
CA SER A 388 -16.52 -15.86 1.27
C SER A 388 -15.41 -15.94 0.23
N PHE A 389 -14.48 -16.90 0.32
CA PHE A 389 -13.48 -17.14 -0.72
C PHE A 389 -14.15 -17.46 -2.07
N ASP A 390 -15.10 -18.39 -2.09
CA ASP A 390 -15.80 -18.79 -3.33
C ASP A 390 -16.64 -17.65 -3.92
N GLY A 391 -17.28 -16.85 -3.08
CA GLY A 391 -18.06 -15.71 -3.54
C GLY A 391 -17.17 -14.59 -4.08
N ALA A 392 -15.98 -14.39 -3.51
CA ALA A 392 -14.99 -13.47 -4.01
C ALA A 392 -14.44 -13.89 -5.39
N ASP A 393 -14.14 -15.19 -5.60
CA ASP A 393 -13.78 -15.73 -6.93
C ASP A 393 -14.85 -15.40 -7.98
N LYS A 394 -16.12 -15.71 -7.67
CA LYS A 394 -17.25 -15.44 -8.57
C LYS A 394 -17.37 -13.95 -8.88
N ALA A 395 -17.26 -13.10 -7.85
CA ALA A 395 -17.39 -11.67 -8.00
C ALA A 395 -16.25 -11.06 -8.83
N ILE A 396 -14.99 -11.42 -8.54
CA ILE A 396 -13.83 -10.97 -9.31
C ILE A 396 -13.98 -11.39 -10.77
N ASN A 397 -14.24 -12.66 -11.04
CA ASN A 397 -14.44 -13.16 -12.41
C ASN A 397 -15.58 -12.42 -13.12
N ALA A 398 -16.70 -12.16 -12.46
CA ALA A 398 -17.84 -11.45 -13.05
C ALA A 398 -17.48 -10.01 -13.41
N GLN A 399 -16.75 -9.27 -12.54
CA GLN A 399 -16.33 -7.90 -12.82
C GLN A 399 -15.34 -7.84 -13.98
N LEU A 400 -14.35 -8.73 -13.99
CA LEU A 400 -13.36 -8.78 -15.08
C LEU A 400 -13.99 -9.21 -16.42
N LYS A 401 -14.99 -10.09 -16.38
CA LYS A 401 -15.77 -10.47 -17.57
C LYS A 401 -16.57 -9.30 -18.13
N LYS A 402 -17.23 -8.50 -17.27
CA LYS A 402 -17.92 -7.27 -17.68
C LYS A 402 -16.96 -6.28 -18.35
N ALA A 403 -15.72 -6.23 -17.89
CA ALA A 403 -14.65 -5.43 -18.46
C ALA A 403 -14.07 -6.01 -19.78
N GLN A 404 -14.61 -7.14 -20.27
CA GLN A 404 -14.18 -7.85 -21.49
C GLN A 404 -12.71 -8.27 -21.47
N LEU A 405 -12.17 -8.61 -20.30
CA LEU A 405 -10.79 -9.04 -20.14
C LEU A 405 -10.60 -10.52 -20.50
N PRO A 406 -9.38 -10.94 -20.91
CA PRO A 406 -9.08 -12.32 -21.34
C PRO A 406 -8.98 -13.27 -20.15
N LEU A 407 -10.06 -13.96 -19.81
CA LEU A 407 -10.17 -14.82 -18.61
C LEU A 407 -9.95 -16.31 -18.89
N LYS A 408 -9.43 -16.70 -20.05
CA LYS A 408 -9.25 -18.10 -20.39
C LYS A 408 -8.29 -18.77 -19.40
N GLY A 409 -8.75 -19.82 -18.70
CA GLY A 409 -7.95 -20.59 -17.75
C GLY A 409 -7.66 -19.89 -16.43
N THR A 410 -8.28 -18.72 -16.15
CA THR A 410 -8.12 -18.01 -14.88
C THR A 410 -8.91 -18.67 -13.77
N LYS A 411 -8.37 -18.58 -12.55
CA LYS A 411 -9.01 -18.95 -11.28
C LYS A 411 -8.47 -18.03 -10.18
N PHE A 412 -9.36 -17.54 -9.34
CA PHE A 412 -9.02 -16.72 -8.17
C PHE A 412 -9.43 -17.47 -6.90
N ALA A 413 -8.61 -18.44 -6.46
CA ALA A 413 -8.86 -19.20 -5.24
C ALA A 413 -8.81 -18.30 -3.98
N ASP A 414 -8.08 -17.20 -4.06
CA ASP A 414 -8.02 -16.13 -3.07
C ASP A 414 -7.91 -14.74 -3.72
N GLY A 415 -7.91 -13.69 -2.90
CA GLY A 415 -7.68 -12.31 -3.36
C GLY A 415 -6.22 -11.89 -3.35
N SER A 416 -5.37 -12.63 -2.67
CA SER A 416 -3.99 -12.26 -2.34
C SER A 416 -2.93 -12.89 -3.25
N GLY A 417 -3.23 -14.05 -3.85
CA GLY A 417 -2.31 -14.84 -4.62
C GLY A 417 -1.41 -15.75 -3.77
N LEU A 418 -1.77 -16.00 -2.51
CA LEU A 418 -1.08 -16.97 -1.66
C LEU A 418 -1.47 -18.41 -2.01
N ASP A 419 -2.69 -18.63 -2.48
CA ASP A 419 -3.14 -19.95 -2.88
C ASP A 419 -2.49 -20.38 -4.21
N ARG A 420 -1.84 -21.54 -4.18
CA ARG A 420 -1.22 -22.11 -5.38
C ARG A 420 -2.21 -22.59 -6.44
N ALA A 421 -3.50 -22.67 -6.09
CA ALA A 421 -4.57 -22.98 -7.03
C ALA A 421 -4.97 -21.80 -7.92
N ASP A 422 -4.52 -20.59 -7.59
CA ASP A 422 -4.67 -19.42 -8.46
C ASP A 422 -4.06 -19.65 -9.83
N ARG A 423 -4.77 -19.21 -10.85
CA ARG A 423 -4.31 -19.22 -12.25
C ARG A 423 -4.59 -17.88 -12.90
N SER A 424 -3.57 -17.35 -13.54
CA SER A 424 -3.66 -16.13 -14.35
C SER A 424 -2.72 -16.22 -15.55
N SER A 425 -2.89 -15.37 -16.52
CA SER A 425 -2.02 -15.29 -17.68
C SER A 425 -1.32 -13.94 -17.76
N ALA A 426 -0.15 -13.89 -18.40
CA ALA A 426 0.52 -12.63 -18.68
C ALA A 426 -0.35 -11.70 -19.56
N GLU A 427 -1.18 -12.25 -20.41
CA GLU A 427 -2.15 -11.53 -21.22
C GLU A 427 -3.20 -10.84 -20.34
N LEU A 428 -3.77 -11.52 -19.34
CA LEU A 428 -4.71 -10.92 -18.41
C LEU A 428 -4.06 -9.82 -17.56
N LEU A 429 -2.90 -10.10 -16.95
CA LEU A 429 -2.20 -9.13 -16.09
C LEU A 429 -1.83 -7.85 -16.87
N SER A 430 -1.34 -8.00 -18.10
CA SER A 430 -1.02 -6.85 -18.94
C SER A 430 -2.27 -6.09 -19.40
N ALA A 431 -3.38 -6.78 -19.71
CA ALA A 431 -4.64 -6.15 -20.07
C ALA A 431 -5.27 -5.37 -18.89
N LEU A 432 -5.19 -5.90 -17.67
CA LEU A 432 -5.61 -5.21 -16.44
C LEU A 432 -4.84 -3.90 -16.23
N LEU A 433 -3.52 -3.96 -16.36
CA LEU A 433 -2.66 -2.79 -16.18
C LEU A 433 -2.83 -1.77 -17.32
N ALA A 434 -3.02 -2.22 -18.57
CA ALA A 434 -3.31 -1.34 -19.68
C ALA A 434 -4.63 -0.59 -19.47
N ARG A 435 -5.68 -1.29 -18.99
CA ARG A 435 -6.94 -0.67 -18.62
C ARG A 435 -6.79 0.34 -17.47
N ALA A 436 -6.00 0.02 -16.45
CA ALA A 436 -5.74 0.92 -15.33
C ALA A 436 -4.89 2.15 -15.71
N ALA A 437 -4.10 2.05 -16.77
CA ALA A 437 -3.31 3.14 -17.33
C ALA A 437 -4.11 4.00 -18.33
N ASP A 438 -5.29 3.54 -18.78
CA ASP A 438 -6.13 4.26 -19.73
C ASP A 438 -6.75 5.49 -19.05
N PRO A 439 -6.56 6.72 -19.60
CA PRO A 439 -7.19 7.94 -19.10
C PRO A 439 -8.73 7.89 -19.08
N ALA A 440 -9.36 7.00 -19.85
CA ALA A 440 -10.81 6.78 -19.81
C ALA A 440 -11.30 6.08 -18.53
N HIS A 441 -10.37 5.53 -17.73
CA HIS A 441 -10.64 4.82 -16.47
C HIS A 441 -9.92 5.45 -15.28
N PRO A 442 -10.22 6.74 -14.94
CA PRO A 442 -9.55 7.44 -13.85
C PRO A 442 -9.78 6.79 -12.48
N GLU A 443 -10.88 6.06 -12.31
CA GLU A 443 -11.21 5.29 -11.09
C GLU A 443 -10.21 4.15 -10.82
N LEU A 444 -9.48 3.69 -11.84
CA LEU A 444 -8.48 2.62 -11.71
C LEU A 444 -7.05 3.15 -11.49
N ARG A 445 -6.85 4.46 -11.45
CA ARG A 445 -5.50 5.07 -11.37
C ARG A 445 -4.68 4.53 -10.20
N SER A 446 -5.29 4.27 -9.05
CA SER A 446 -4.62 3.73 -7.86
C SER A 446 -3.96 2.36 -8.10
N VAL A 447 -4.40 1.61 -9.11
CA VAL A 447 -3.73 0.36 -9.51
C VAL A 447 -2.33 0.65 -10.06
N VAL A 448 -2.14 1.75 -10.80
CA VAL A 448 -0.85 2.12 -11.37
C VAL A 448 0.01 2.87 -10.36
N THR A 449 -0.58 3.82 -9.62
CA THR A 449 0.16 4.63 -8.63
C THR A 449 0.61 3.82 -7.42
N GLY A 450 -0.11 2.77 -7.05
CA GLY A 450 0.25 1.83 -6.00
C GLY A 450 1.35 0.83 -6.35
N LEU A 451 1.78 0.74 -7.62
CA LEU A 451 2.87 -0.16 -7.99
C LEU A 451 4.20 0.32 -7.38
N PRO A 452 4.96 -0.56 -6.70
CA PRO A 452 6.32 -0.26 -6.25
C PRO A 452 7.21 0.30 -7.34
N VAL A 453 8.04 1.27 -6.98
CA VAL A 453 9.04 1.86 -7.87
C VAL A 453 10.38 1.15 -7.68
N ALA A 454 10.97 0.69 -8.75
CA ALA A 454 12.26 0.00 -8.76
C ALA A 454 13.36 0.80 -8.04
N GLY A 455 13.96 0.22 -7.02
CA GLY A 455 15.02 0.82 -6.20
C GLY A 455 14.56 1.88 -5.19
N PHE A 456 13.23 2.15 -5.04
CA PHE A 456 12.75 3.25 -4.20
C PHE A 456 11.65 2.88 -3.22
N THR A 457 10.62 2.10 -3.63
CA THR A 457 9.45 1.88 -2.76
C THR A 457 9.01 0.42 -2.71
N GLY A 458 8.34 0.07 -1.60
CA GLY A 458 7.65 -1.19 -1.42
C GLY A 458 8.53 -2.41 -1.67
N THR A 459 7.96 -3.43 -2.31
CA THR A 459 8.67 -4.69 -2.57
C THR A 459 9.81 -4.61 -3.60
N LEU A 460 10.01 -3.44 -4.21
CA LEU A 460 11.12 -3.19 -5.15
C LEU A 460 12.23 -2.30 -4.57
N VAL A 461 12.15 -1.90 -3.29
CA VAL A 461 13.12 -0.97 -2.67
C VAL A 461 14.56 -1.49 -2.74
N ASP A 462 14.76 -2.78 -2.48
CA ASP A 462 16.07 -3.45 -2.48
C ASP A 462 16.35 -4.24 -3.77
N ARG A 463 15.52 -4.06 -4.80
CA ARG A 463 15.71 -4.64 -6.13
C ARG A 463 16.20 -3.56 -7.08
N TYR A 464 16.83 -3.97 -8.17
CA TYR A 464 17.51 -3.11 -9.14
C TYR A 464 18.76 -2.41 -8.57
N PRO A 465 19.95 -2.75 -9.03
CA PRO A 465 21.18 -2.01 -8.73
C PRO A 465 21.03 -0.53 -9.11
N LYS A 466 21.74 0.36 -8.42
CA LYS A 466 21.63 1.83 -8.64
C LYS A 466 21.92 2.27 -10.08
N ASP A 467 22.74 1.50 -10.79
CA ASP A 467 23.12 1.69 -12.19
C ASP A 467 22.20 0.95 -13.19
N SER A 468 21.19 0.24 -12.70
CA SER A 468 20.23 -0.43 -13.58
C SER A 468 19.37 0.59 -14.32
N PRO A 469 19.19 0.44 -15.63
CA PRO A 469 18.31 1.34 -16.40
C PRO A 469 16.85 1.31 -15.96
N GLY A 470 16.42 0.26 -15.27
CA GLY A 470 15.06 0.15 -14.73
C GLY A 470 14.83 0.91 -13.42
N THR A 471 15.91 1.34 -12.73
CA THR A 471 15.84 2.02 -11.44
C THR A 471 15.10 3.37 -11.57
N GLY A 472 14.06 3.56 -10.76
CA GLY A 472 13.22 4.76 -10.78
C GLY A 472 12.20 4.83 -11.93
N VAL A 473 12.36 3.99 -12.97
CA VAL A 473 11.54 4.03 -14.19
C VAL A 473 10.50 2.90 -14.21
N VAL A 474 10.91 1.69 -13.79
CA VAL A 474 10.01 0.54 -13.68
C VAL A 474 9.11 0.70 -12.46
N ARG A 475 7.81 0.53 -12.64
CA ARG A 475 6.81 0.40 -11.57
C ARG A 475 6.15 -0.96 -11.72
N ALA A 476 6.27 -1.84 -10.73
CA ALA A 476 5.73 -3.19 -10.89
C ALA A 476 5.31 -3.85 -9.59
N LYS A 477 4.26 -4.66 -9.70
CA LYS A 477 3.86 -5.63 -8.68
C LYS A 477 4.71 -6.88 -8.82
N THR A 478 5.28 -7.30 -7.70
CA THR A 478 6.03 -8.55 -7.58
C THR A 478 5.10 -9.69 -7.17
N GLY A 479 5.40 -10.91 -7.62
CA GLY A 479 4.80 -12.12 -7.08
C GLY A 479 5.91 -13.15 -6.80
N THR A 480 5.88 -13.76 -5.62
CA THR A 480 6.86 -14.76 -5.22
C THR A 480 6.21 -15.83 -4.35
N LEU A 481 6.31 -17.08 -4.79
CA LEU A 481 6.08 -18.28 -3.99
C LEU A 481 7.24 -19.25 -4.27
N THR A 482 7.38 -20.28 -3.49
CA THR A 482 8.41 -21.31 -3.77
C THR A 482 8.27 -21.84 -5.19
N GLY A 483 9.28 -21.65 -6.01
CA GLY A 483 9.28 -22.06 -7.42
C GLY A 483 8.48 -21.14 -8.37
N VAL A 484 7.94 -20.03 -7.92
CA VAL A 484 7.17 -19.06 -8.72
C VAL A 484 7.74 -17.66 -8.55
N ASN A 485 8.01 -16.97 -9.66
CA ASN A 485 8.38 -15.56 -9.66
C ASN A 485 7.65 -14.84 -10.78
N THR A 486 7.02 -13.72 -10.46
CA THR A 486 6.27 -12.91 -11.42
C THR A 486 6.56 -11.43 -11.22
N LEU A 487 6.47 -10.66 -12.30
CA LEU A 487 6.64 -9.22 -12.31
C LEU A 487 5.71 -8.62 -13.37
N ALA A 488 4.77 -7.79 -12.95
CA ALA A 488 3.83 -7.15 -13.86
C ALA A 488 3.70 -5.66 -13.52
N GLY A 489 3.80 -4.80 -14.53
CA GLY A 489 3.86 -3.38 -14.26
C GLY A 489 3.91 -2.50 -15.50
N THR A 490 4.37 -1.29 -15.29
CA THR A 490 4.52 -0.25 -16.31
C THR A 490 5.95 0.26 -16.36
N VAL A 491 6.33 0.77 -17.51
CA VAL A 491 7.62 1.41 -17.72
C VAL A 491 7.46 2.50 -18.81
N VAL A 492 8.19 3.59 -18.64
CA VAL A 492 8.34 4.57 -19.73
C VAL A 492 9.62 4.24 -20.46
N ASP A 493 9.53 4.03 -21.78
CA ASP A 493 10.69 3.75 -22.62
C ASP A 493 11.50 5.03 -22.95
N THR A 494 12.62 4.86 -23.64
CA THR A 494 13.51 5.97 -24.02
C THR A 494 12.85 7.00 -24.94
N ASP A 495 11.78 6.64 -25.63
CA ASP A 495 11.01 7.52 -26.51
C ASP A 495 9.84 8.21 -25.78
N GLY A 496 9.71 8.01 -24.44
CA GLY A 496 8.67 8.59 -23.60
C GLY A 496 7.32 7.89 -23.69
N ARG A 497 7.24 6.67 -24.25
CA ARG A 497 6.00 5.89 -24.32
C ARG A 497 5.79 5.06 -23.06
N LEU A 498 4.57 5.03 -22.59
CA LEU A 498 4.17 4.15 -21.52
C LEU A 498 3.90 2.75 -22.08
N LEU A 499 4.68 1.78 -21.62
CA LEU A 499 4.53 0.37 -21.91
C LEU A 499 4.06 -0.37 -20.68
N VAL A 500 3.19 -1.34 -20.86
CA VAL A 500 2.74 -2.28 -19.82
C VAL A 500 3.40 -3.61 -20.10
N PHE A 501 3.87 -4.28 -19.05
CA PHE A 501 4.44 -5.62 -19.18
C PHE A 501 3.93 -6.58 -18.10
N ALA A 502 3.92 -7.86 -18.43
CA ALA A 502 3.72 -8.95 -17.48
C ALA A 502 4.65 -10.11 -17.82
N PHE A 503 5.45 -10.52 -16.86
CA PHE A 503 6.38 -11.64 -16.94
C PHE A 503 6.08 -12.64 -15.83
N MET A 504 5.85 -13.90 -16.19
CA MET A 504 5.50 -14.95 -15.24
C MET A 504 6.41 -16.16 -15.45
N THR A 505 6.85 -16.76 -14.35
CA THR A 505 7.72 -17.95 -14.39
C THR A 505 7.35 -18.94 -13.29
N THR A 506 7.44 -20.25 -13.64
CA THR A 506 7.18 -21.35 -12.73
C THR A 506 8.28 -22.41 -12.87
N GLY A 507 8.56 -23.14 -11.79
CA GLY A 507 9.63 -24.13 -11.73
C GLY A 507 11.03 -23.50 -11.49
N THR A 508 11.09 -22.29 -10.95
CA THR A 508 12.34 -21.64 -10.61
C THR A 508 12.97 -22.29 -9.38
N THR A 509 14.28 -22.49 -9.41
CA THR A 509 15.04 -23.13 -8.30
C THR A 509 15.82 -22.14 -7.45
N ASP A 510 16.15 -20.97 -8.00
CA ASP A 510 16.80 -19.86 -7.31
C ASP A 510 15.93 -18.60 -7.45
N PRO A 511 15.20 -18.21 -6.40
CA PRO A 511 14.32 -17.04 -6.46
C PRO A 511 15.05 -15.73 -6.75
N LYS A 512 16.28 -15.54 -6.22
CA LYS A 512 17.05 -14.29 -6.44
C LYS A 512 17.53 -14.20 -7.89
N ALA A 513 18.03 -15.29 -8.45
CA ALA A 513 18.43 -15.33 -9.84
C ALA A 513 17.22 -15.09 -10.79
N ALA A 514 16.07 -15.72 -10.49
CA ALA A 514 14.84 -15.51 -11.25
C ALA A 514 14.36 -14.05 -11.17
N GLN A 515 14.35 -13.45 -9.98
CA GLN A 515 13.99 -12.04 -9.79
C GLN A 515 14.92 -11.12 -10.57
N GLY A 516 16.25 -11.35 -10.51
CA GLY A 516 17.22 -10.58 -11.29
C GLY A 516 17.03 -10.72 -12.81
N ALA A 517 16.62 -11.90 -13.28
CA ALA A 517 16.29 -12.10 -14.69
C ALA A 517 15.04 -11.31 -15.11
N LEU A 518 13.98 -11.31 -14.29
CA LEU A 518 12.79 -10.50 -14.52
C LEU A 518 13.09 -8.99 -14.50
N ASP A 519 13.97 -8.54 -13.58
CA ASP A 519 14.40 -7.14 -13.50
C ASP A 519 15.17 -6.70 -14.75
N ARG A 520 16.06 -7.59 -15.29
CA ARG A 520 16.73 -7.34 -16.57
C ARG A 520 15.75 -7.24 -17.74
N MET A 521 14.73 -8.10 -17.78
CA MET A 521 13.69 -8.01 -18.81
C MET A 521 12.93 -6.69 -18.75
N ALA A 522 12.49 -6.25 -17.56
CA ALA A 522 11.80 -4.98 -17.39
C ALA A 522 12.70 -3.78 -17.73
N SER A 523 13.98 -3.83 -17.33
CA SER A 523 14.99 -2.83 -17.69
C SER A 523 15.22 -2.76 -19.20
N ALA A 524 15.22 -3.92 -19.87
CA ALA A 524 15.36 -3.99 -21.33
C ALA A 524 14.19 -3.34 -22.06
N VAL A 525 12.95 -3.49 -21.53
CA VAL A 525 11.79 -2.75 -22.06
C VAL A 525 11.96 -1.24 -21.85
N ALA A 526 12.49 -0.81 -20.69
CA ALA A 526 12.73 0.61 -20.40
C ALA A 526 13.73 1.26 -21.37
N THR A 527 14.77 0.51 -21.76
CA THR A 527 15.83 1.04 -22.63
C THR A 527 15.60 0.82 -24.12
N CYS A 528 14.52 0.13 -24.47
CA CYS A 528 14.22 -0.15 -25.87
C CYS A 528 13.75 1.12 -26.58
N GLY A 529 14.65 1.79 -27.29
CA GLY A 529 14.32 2.67 -28.40
C GLY A 529 14.01 1.84 -29.66
N CYS A 530 13.14 0.86 -29.52
CA CYS A 530 12.86 -0.16 -30.53
C CYS A 530 12.07 0.44 -31.71
N ARG A 531 12.81 0.95 -32.72
CA ARG A 531 12.25 1.53 -33.96
C ARG A 531 12.45 0.58 -35.12
#